data_437a34c05e8cdfecb81995f58a3e9e11
#
_entry.id   437a34c05e8cdfecb81995f58a3e9e11
#
_cell.length_a   1.000
_cell.length_b   1.000
_cell.length_c   1.000
_cell.angle_alpha   90.00
_cell.angle_beta   90.00
_cell.angle_gamma   90.00
#
_symmetry.space_group_name_H-M   'P 1'
#
loop_
_entity.id
_entity.type
_entity.pdbx_description
1 polymer ?
#
loop_
_entity_poly.entity_id
_entity_poly.type
_entity_poly.pdbx_seq_one_letter_code
_entity_poly.pdbx_strand_id
1 'polypeptide(L)'
;MSEYESLSHSKWDCKYHVIFIPKRRRKAMYGNIRTKLGAIFHDLAGQKQCRIIEGHVMPDHIHICMRIPPKYSVSSVIGFMKGKSAIAIARQFAGKQKNYTGEHFWARGYAVSTVGFELDAVKKYIREQDAADEQGRF
;
A
#
# COMPACT_ATOMS: atom_id res chain seq x y z
N MET A 1 13.64 -23.27 -3.12
CA MET A 1 13.84 -21.84 -3.36
C MET A 1 13.56 -21.07 -2.08
N SER A 2 14.49 -20.22 -1.69
CA SER A 2 14.37 -19.47 -0.45
C SER A 2 13.49 -18.24 -0.66
N GLU A 3 12.54 -18.04 0.23
CA GLU A 3 11.75 -16.81 0.27
C GLU A 3 12.43 -15.68 1.03
N TYR A 4 13.60 -15.96 1.61
CA TYR A 4 14.32 -14.99 2.41
C TYR A 4 15.07 -14.00 1.55
N GLU A 5 15.03 -12.75 1.94
CA GLU A 5 15.83 -11.69 1.36
C GLU A 5 17.16 -11.57 2.09
N SER A 6 18.11 -10.86 1.49
CA SER A 6 19.44 -10.67 2.08
C SER A 6 19.71 -9.23 2.36
N LEU A 7 20.28 -8.98 3.54
CA LEU A 7 20.86 -7.71 3.95
C LEU A 7 22.27 -8.03 4.40
N SER A 8 23.28 -7.57 3.66
CA SER A 8 24.68 -7.68 4.06
C SER A 8 25.07 -9.07 4.63
N HIS A 9 24.84 -9.30 5.93
CA HIS A 9 25.14 -10.55 6.61
C HIS A 9 23.93 -11.24 7.20
N SER A 10 22.73 -10.78 6.84
CA SER A 10 21.47 -11.29 7.39
C SER A 10 20.51 -11.68 6.30
N LYS A 11 19.72 -12.71 6.56
CA LYS A 11 18.58 -13.07 5.72
C LYS A 11 17.31 -12.76 6.46
N TRP A 12 16.28 -12.32 5.73
CA TRP A 12 15.02 -11.93 6.37
C TRP A 12 13.83 -12.26 5.48
N ASP A 13 12.69 -12.44 6.13
CA ASP A 13 11.42 -12.70 5.45
C ASP A 13 10.30 -12.06 6.27
N CYS A 14 10.22 -10.73 6.19
CA CYS A 14 9.26 -9.95 6.94
C CYS A 14 8.17 -9.46 5.99
N LYS A 15 7.06 -10.19 5.98
CA LYS A 15 5.90 -9.89 5.14
C LYS A 15 4.75 -9.42 6.00
N TYR A 16 4.02 -8.45 5.48
CA TYR A 16 2.89 -7.85 6.19
C TYR A 16 1.72 -7.65 5.24
N HIS A 17 0.53 -7.85 5.80
CA HIS A 17 -0.71 -7.45 5.16
C HIS A 17 -1.14 -6.14 5.80
N VAL A 18 -1.30 -5.09 4.98
CA VAL A 18 -1.58 -3.73 5.44
C VAL A 18 -2.87 -3.24 4.81
N ILE A 19 -3.71 -2.61 5.62
CA ILE A 19 -4.96 -2.00 5.15
C ILE A 19 -5.02 -0.58 5.67
N PHE A 20 -5.33 0.36 4.79
CA PHE A 20 -5.66 1.72 5.22
C PHE A 20 -6.73 2.31 4.31
N ILE A 21 -7.36 3.39 4.77
CA ILE A 21 -8.56 3.92 4.15
C ILE A 21 -8.44 5.43 3.92
N PRO A 22 -9.16 5.96 2.92
CA PRO A 22 -9.35 7.39 2.80
C PRO A 22 -10.04 7.97 4.02
N LYS A 23 -9.82 9.26 4.28
CA LYS A 23 -10.42 9.94 5.42
C LYS A 23 -11.95 9.77 5.39
N ARG A 24 -12.54 9.40 6.54
CA ARG A 24 -13.95 9.09 6.70
C ARG A 24 -14.42 7.91 5.85
N ARG A 25 -13.49 7.07 5.43
CA ARG A 25 -13.75 5.91 4.57
C ARG A 25 -14.60 6.27 3.35
N ARG A 26 -14.39 7.45 2.81
CA ARG A 26 -15.13 7.89 1.61
C ARG A 26 -14.68 7.10 0.40
N LYS A 27 -15.61 6.91 -0.53
CA LYS A 27 -15.31 6.26 -1.80
C LYS A 27 -14.65 7.28 -2.72
N ALA A 28 -13.34 7.41 -2.63
CA ALA A 28 -12.58 8.44 -3.33
C ALA A 28 -11.69 7.91 -4.45
N MET A 29 -11.48 6.60 -4.51
CA MET A 29 -10.49 6.00 -5.41
C MET A 29 -11.13 5.39 -6.65
N TYR A 30 -11.39 6.25 -7.62
CA TYR A 30 -11.97 5.88 -8.90
C TYR A 30 -11.13 6.39 -10.06
N GLY A 31 -11.37 5.86 -11.25
CA GLY A 31 -10.81 6.38 -12.48
C GLY A 31 -9.29 6.46 -12.46
N ASN A 32 -8.75 7.61 -12.82
CA ASN A 32 -7.30 7.81 -12.94
C ASN A 32 -6.57 7.71 -11.61
N ILE A 33 -7.17 8.14 -10.50
CA ILE A 33 -6.57 7.97 -9.18
C ILE A 33 -6.30 6.49 -8.94
N ARG A 34 -7.29 5.65 -9.19
CA ARG A 34 -7.22 4.24 -8.95
C ARG A 34 -6.14 3.56 -9.79
N THR A 35 -6.07 3.90 -11.07
CA THR A 35 -5.09 3.31 -11.97
C THR A 35 -3.66 3.77 -11.68
N LYS A 36 -3.48 4.95 -11.11
CA LYS A 36 -2.17 5.51 -10.80
C LYS A 36 -1.63 5.12 -9.42
N LEU A 37 -2.51 4.85 -8.46
CA LEU A 37 -2.08 4.55 -7.09
C LEU A 37 -1.18 3.33 -7.00
N GLY A 38 -1.46 2.30 -7.76
CA GLY A 38 -0.61 1.10 -7.76
C GLY A 38 0.83 1.42 -8.11
N ALA A 39 1.05 2.16 -9.18
CA ALA A 39 2.39 2.57 -9.61
C ALA A 39 3.05 3.48 -8.57
N ILE A 40 2.30 4.40 -7.99
CA ILE A 40 2.80 5.29 -6.94
C ILE A 40 3.29 4.47 -5.74
N PHE A 41 2.50 3.50 -5.29
CA PHE A 41 2.88 2.67 -4.15
C PHE A 41 4.09 1.79 -4.45
N HIS A 42 4.18 1.20 -5.64
CA HIS A 42 5.36 0.42 -6.02
C HIS A 42 6.62 1.28 -5.99
N ASP A 43 6.55 2.48 -6.53
CA ASP A 43 7.68 3.41 -6.52
C ASP A 43 8.09 3.79 -5.10
N LEU A 44 7.11 4.16 -4.27
CA LEU A 44 7.38 4.56 -2.89
C LEU A 44 7.95 3.42 -2.06
N ALA A 45 7.42 2.21 -2.22
CA ALA A 45 7.93 1.03 -1.54
C ALA A 45 9.40 0.79 -1.93
N GLY A 46 9.71 0.90 -3.21
CA GLY A 46 11.07 0.73 -3.71
C GLY A 46 12.05 1.73 -3.12
N GLN A 47 11.62 2.96 -2.86
CA GLN A 47 12.46 3.98 -2.23
C GLN A 47 12.87 3.61 -0.80
N LYS A 48 12.12 2.74 -0.14
CA LYS A 48 12.42 2.22 1.19
C LYS A 48 12.91 0.78 1.15
N GLN A 49 13.36 0.31 0.00
CA GLN A 49 13.83 -1.07 -0.16
C GLN A 49 12.77 -2.11 0.22
N CYS A 50 11.51 -1.72 0.17
CA CYS A 50 10.37 -2.60 0.35
C CYS A 50 9.90 -3.10 -0.99
N ARG A 51 9.14 -4.21 -0.98
CA ARG A 51 8.56 -4.76 -2.20
C ARG A 51 7.11 -5.12 -1.97
N ILE A 52 6.24 -4.61 -2.83
CA ILE A 52 4.84 -4.98 -2.83
C ILE A 52 4.71 -6.33 -3.55
N ILE A 53 4.17 -7.32 -2.84
CA ILE A 53 3.92 -8.65 -3.39
C ILE A 53 2.59 -8.64 -4.14
N GLU A 54 1.59 -8.02 -3.54
CA GLU A 54 0.28 -7.88 -4.15
C GLU A 54 -0.44 -6.71 -3.50
N GLY A 55 -1.23 -5.99 -4.28
CA GLY A 55 -2.03 -4.90 -3.77
C GLY A 55 -3.34 -4.74 -4.51
N HIS A 56 -4.30 -4.14 -3.84
CA HIS A 56 -5.63 -3.86 -4.39
C HIS A 56 -6.08 -2.49 -3.96
N VAL A 57 -6.50 -1.68 -4.91
CA VAL A 57 -7.14 -0.38 -4.67
C VAL A 57 -8.65 -0.57 -4.85
N MET A 58 -9.36 -0.54 -3.74
CA MET A 58 -10.82 -0.53 -3.75
C MET A 58 -11.31 0.92 -3.61
N PRO A 59 -12.58 1.22 -3.93
CA PRO A 59 -13.05 2.61 -3.86
C PRO A 59 -12.85 3.28 -2.50
N ASP A 60 -12.94 2.53 -1.39
CA ASP A 60 -12.91 3.06 -0.04
C ASP A 60 -11.79 2.48 0.83
N HIS A 61 -10.88 1.69 0.27
CA HIS A 61 -9.77 1.13 1.04
C HIS A 61 -8.65 0.60 0.14
N ILE A 62 -7.49 0.42 0.76
CA ILE A 62 -6.30 -0.17 0.12
C ILE A 62 -5.94 -1.44 0.89
N HIS A 63 -5.63 -2.52 0.15
CA HIS A 63 -5.01 -3.74 0.69
C HIS A 63 -3.64 -3.90 0.05
N ILE A 64 -2.61 -4.06 0.85
CA ILE A 64 -1.26 -4.29 0.35
C ILE A 64 -0.64 -5.44 1.13
N CYS A 65 -0.08 -6.41 0.40
CA CYS A 65 0.81 -7.41 0.97
C CYS A 65 2.23 -7.05 0.54
N MET A 66 3.13 -6.82 1.51
CA MET A 66 4.45 -6.30 1.17
C MET A 66 5.54 -6.82 2.09
N ARG A 67 6.78 -6.82 1.58
CA ARG A 67 7.98 -7.11 2.36
C ARG A 67 8.60 -5.81 2.82
N ILE A 68 8.94 -5.76 4.11
CA ILE A 68 9.60 -4.62 4.72
C ILE A 68 10.88 -5.11 5.37
N PRO A 69 12.07 -4.57 4.98
CA PRO A 69 13.31 -5.01 5.60
C PRO A 69 13.34 -4.66 7.10
N PRO A 70 13.99 -5.51 7.92
CA PRO A 70 13.97 -5.31 9.38
C PRO A 70 14.64 -4.03 9.86
N LYS A 71 15.41 -3.36 9.01
CA LYS A 71 16.02 -2.07 9.36
C LYS A 71 15.00 -0.92 9.44
N TYR A 72 13.78 -1.11 8.93
CA TYR A 72 12.73 -0.11 9.01
C TYR A 72 11.58 -0.62 9.86
N SER A 73 10.97 0.26 10.64
CA SER A 73 9.71 -0.07 11.29
C SER A 73 8.56 -0.05 10.29
N VAL A 74 7.54 -0.85 10.54
CA VAL A 74 6.32 -0.84 9.72
C VAL A 74 5.72 0.56 9.71
N SER A 75 5.65 1.21 10.88
CA SER A 75 5.05 2.54 10.99
C SER A 75 5.79 3.59 10.16
N SER A 76 7.13 3.53 10.10
CA SER A 76 7.89 4.49 9.29
C SER A 76 7.63 4.30 7.79
N VAL A 77 7.55 3.05 7.34
CA VAL A 77 7.30 2.74 5.93
C VAL A 77 5.87 3.15 5.54
N ILE A 78 4.89 2.75 6.33
CA ILE A 78 3.49 3.06 6.00
C ILE A 78 3.22 4.56 6.12
N GLY A 79 3.80 5.23 7.11
CA GLY A 79 3.72 6.69 7.21
C GLY A 79 4.30 7.39 5.99
N PHE A 80 5.45 6.92 5.52
CA PHE A 80 6.07 7.45 4.30
C PHE A 80 5.16 7.24 3.08
N MET A 81 4.64 6.03 2.90
CA MET A 81 3.78 5.71 1.75
C MET A 81 2.47 6.52 1.78
N LYS A 82 1.85 6.64 2.94
CA LYS A 82 0.63 7.43 3.08
C LYS A 82 0.88 8.92 2.82
N GLY A 83 1.92 9.46 3.42
CA GLY A 83 2.25 10.88 3.26
C GLY A 83 2.60 11.24 1.82
N LYS A 84 3.49 10.48 1.21
CA LYS A 84 3.94 10.77 -0.16
C LYS A 84 2.87 10.50 -1.20
N SER A 85 2.06 9.45 -1.02
CA SER A 85 0.95 9.18 -1.93
C SER A 85 -0.12 10.26 -1.86
N ALA A 86 -0.40 10.78 -0.68
CA ALA A 86 -1.34 11.90 -0.52
C ALA A 86 -0.86 13.14 -1.28
N ILE A 87 0.42 13.45 -1.20
CA ILE A 87 1.01 14.56 -1.94
C ILE A 87 0.91 14.31 -3.46
N ALA A 88 1.23 13.11 -3.91
CA ALA A 88 1.16 12.75 -5.32
C ALA A 88 -0.27 12.88 -5.86
N ILE A 89 -1.26 12.42 -5.08
CA ILE A 89 -2.68 12.56 -5.43
C ILE A 89 -3.06 14.04 -5.54
N ALA A 90 -2.66 14.84 -4.56
CA ALA A 90 -2.95 16.27 -4.56
C ALA A 90 -2.40 16.95 -5.81
N ARG A 91 -1.16 16.66 -6.19
CA ARG A 91 -0.52 17.26 -7.35
C ARG A 91 -1.14 16.83 -8.68
N GLN A 92 -1.52 15.56 -8.79
CA GLN A 92 -1.97 14.99 -10.06
C GLN A 92 -3.47 15.14 -10.29
N PHE A 93 -4.28 15.13 -9.24
CA PHE A 93 -5.73 15.00 -9.37
C PHE A 93 -6.52 16.12 -8.71
N ALA A 94 -5.91 16.91 -7.83
CA ALA A 94 -6.61 17.98 -7.11
C ALA A 94 -5.98 19.35 -7.36
N GLY A 95 -5.17 19.50 -8.40
CA GLY A 95 -4.40 20.72 -8.68
C GLY A 95 -5.21 21.99 -8.88
N LYS A 96 -6.52 21.89 -9.12
CA LYS A 96 -7.41 23.05 -9.26
C LYS A 96 -8.05 23.48 -7.93
N GLN A 97 -7.88 22.71 -6.88
CA GLN A 97 -8.41 23.04 -5.55
C GLN A 97 -7.34 23.74 -4.74
N LYS A 98 -7.49 25.04 -4.59
CA LYS A 98 -6.46 25.92 -4.02
C LYS A 98 -5.98 25.55 -2.63
N ASN A 99 -6.76 24.78 -1.86
CA ASN A 99 -6.45 24.46 -0.46
C ASN A 99 -6.24 22.96 -0.22
N TYR A 100 -6.00 22.19 -1.27
CA TYR A 100 -5.77 20.76 -1.11
C TYR A 100 -4.30 20.52 -0.75
N THR A 101 -4.05 20.07 0.46
CA THR A 101 -2.68 19.88 0.96
C THR A 101 -2.24 18.42 0.96
N GLY A 102 -3.10 17.49 0.62
CA GLY A 102 -2.79 16.06 0.72
C GLY A 102 -2.88 15.50 2.12
N GLU A 103 -2.79 16.33 3.14
CA GLU A 103 -2.82 15.90 4.53
C GLU A 103 -4.13 15.24 4.94
N HIS A 104 -5.17 15.47 4.17
CA HIS A 104 -6.51 15.03 4.51
C HIS A 104 -7.01 13.88 3.65
N PHE A 105 -6.16 13.28 2.82
CA PHE A 105 -6.62 12.20 1.95
C PHE A 105 -6.84 10.90 2.72
N TRP A 106 -5.84 10.46 3.49
CA TRP A 106 -5.91 9.22 4.24
C TRP A 106 -6.39 9.44 5.66
N ALA A 107 -7.18 8.50 6.18
CA ALA A 107 -7.50 8.46 7.60
C ALA A 107 -6.23 8.16 8.41
N ARG A 108 -6.23 8.54 9.68
CA ARG A 108 -5.15 8.19 10.58
C ARG A 108 -5.12 6.68 10.81
N GLY A 109 -3.92 6.16 10.98
CA GLY A 109 -3.74 4.75 11.32
C GLY A 109 -3.83 3.82 10.13
N TYR A 110 -3.71 2.56 10.42
CA TYR A 110 -3.75 1.46 9.47
C TYR A 110 -3.92 0.16 10.25
N ALA A 111 -4.39 -0.89 9.58
CA ALA A 111 -4.38 -2.22 10.15
C ALA A 111 -3.19 -2.98 9.56
N VAL A 112 -2.50 -3.76 10.36
CA VAL A 112 -1.37 -4.56 9.89
C VAL A 112 -1.38 -5.91 10.59
N SER A 113 -1.05 -6.95 9.82
CA SER A 113 -0.80 -8.28 10.36
C SER A 113 0.44 -8.87 9.70
N THR A 114 1.14 -9.74 10.42
CA THR A 114 2.25 -10.49 9.83
C THR A 114 1.72 -11.59 8.94
N VAL A 115 2.49 -11.91 7.90
CA VAL A 115 2.18 -12.99 6.99
C VAL A 115 3.30 -14.02 7.11
N GLY A 116 2.96 -15.23 7.56
CA GLY A 116 3.92 -16.31 7.71
C GLY A 116 3.89 -17.27 6.52
N PHE A 117 3.83 -18.56 6.84
CA PHE A 117 3.82 -19.63 5.83
C PHE A 117 2.60 -19.62 4.93
N GLU A 118 1.57 -18.88 5.30
CA GLU A 118 0.29 -18.82 4.59
C GLU A 118 0.19 -17.67 3.61
N LEU A 119 1.32 -17.18 3.11
CA LEU A 119 1.32 -16.05 2.18
C LEU A 119 0.38 -16.29 0.99
N ASP A 120 0.44 -17.48 0.38
CA ASP A 120 -0.40 -17.78 -0.77
C ASP A 120 -1.89 -17.80 -0.39
N ALA A 121 -2.21 -18.28 0.79
CA ALA A 121 -3.59 -18.27 1.30
C ALA A 121 -4.07 -16.83 1.52
N VAL A 122 -3.22 -15.96 2.05
CA VAL A 122 -3.54 -14.54 2.23
C VAL A 122 -3.77 -13.86 0.89
N LYS A 123 -2.88 -14.10 -0.08
CA LYS A 123 -3.03 -13.55 -1.43
C LYS A 123 -4.33 -14.01 -2.07
N LYS A 124 -4.65 -15.29 -1.95
CA LYS A 124 -5.89 -15.85 -2.46
C LYS A 124 -7.11 -15.21 -1.79
N TYR A 125 -7.06 -15.05 -0.47
CA TYR A 125 -8.13 -14.40 0.28
C TYR A 125 -8.38 -12.96 -0.21
N ILE A 126 -7.31 -12.20 -0.39
CA ILE A 126 -7.41 -10.83 -0.87
C ILE A 126 -8.06 -10.79 -2.26
N ARG A 127 -7.63 -11.67 -3.16
CA ARG A 127 -8.19 -11.77 -4.51
C ARG A 127 -9.67 -12.12 -4.49
N GLU A 128 -10.07 -13.05 -3.65
CA GLU A 128 -11.47 -13.47 -3.55
C GLU A 128 -12.36 -12.39 -2.97
N GLN A 129 -11.86 -11.64 -1.96
CA GLN A 129 -12.61 -10.53 -1.37
C GLN A 129 -12.79 -9.39 -2.38
N ASP A 130 -11.80 -9.17 -3.22
CA ASP A 130 -11.79 -8.07 -4.18
C ASP A 130 -12.06 -8.56 -5.61
N ALA A 131 -12.58 -9.78 -5.77
CA ALA A 131 -12.71 -10.45 -7.07
C ALA A 131 -13.57 -9.72 -8.08
N ALA A 132 -14.52 -8.92 -7.62
CA ALA A 132 -15.40 -8.17 -8.49
C ALA A 132 -14.70 -6.99 -9.19
N ASP A 133 -13.46 -6.70 -8.80
CA ASP A 133 -12.83 -5.47 -9.26
C ASP A 133 -11.33 -5.63 -9.50
N GLU A 134 -11.00 -6.20 -10.65
CA GLU A 134 -9.62 -6.39 -11.05
C GLU A 134 -8.89 -5.09 -11.40
N GLN A 135 -9.61 -4.00 -11.67
CA GLN A 135 -9.00 -2.72 -11.97
C GLN A 135 -8.20 -2.16 -10.81
N GLY A 136 -8.53 -2.57 -9.59
CA GLY A 136 -7.81 -2.14 -8.39
C GLY A 136 -6.55 -2.93 -8.09
N ARG A 137 -6.28 -4.02 -8.81
CA ARG A 137 -5.11 -4.88 -8.54
C ARG A 137 -3.81 -4.24 -9.03
N PHE A 138 -2.77 -4.31 -8.18
CA PHE A 138 -1.45 -3.78 -8.53
C PHE A 138 -0.28 -4.61 -8.01
#